data_dd9ff765fca7bc27074575beba160d67
#
_entry.id   dd9ff765fca7bc27074575beba160d67
#
_cell.length_a   1.000
_cell.length_b   1.000
_cell.length_c   1.000
_cell.angle_alpha   90.00
_cell.angle_beta   90.00
_cell.angle_gamma   90.00
#
_symmetry.space_group_name_H-M   'P 1'
#
loop_
_entity.id
_entity.type
_entity.pdbx_description
1 polymer ?
#
loop_
_entity_poly.entity_id
_entity_poly.type
_entity_poly.pdbx_seq_one_letter_code
_entity_poly.pdbx_strand_id
1 'polypeptide(L)'
;MVTTTGAVAGKQRRALDSTVLDDAVARQDTVTQLIASIRRVGREVTGANDLIATCCTRLAALTGQDYGHPGKPPIAWDDPVARDELVSALVGDALALLAALDVKAITEAGGKPAEAVALLALVAGQDVEPAEDSDGTDGRWQIARRTAPDRMISTVDPDTRHAHKTRERRQDGFKAHLVVDPNTGLTTAVRLTKTNGAANSDAAVGADLVTTDPTITEDERVEVLGDSA
;
A
#
# COMPACT_ATOMS: atom_id res chain seq x y z
N MET A 1 -25.15 -14.47 16.96
CA MET A 1 -25.78 -13.88 18.19
C MET A 1 -26.98 -12.98 17.85
N VAL A 2 -26.89 -12.06 16.86
CA VAL A 2 -28.00 -11.15 16.47
C VAL A 2 -29.22 -11.91 15.93
N THR A 3 -29.01 -12.94 15.11
CA THR A 3 -30.07 -13.80 14.57
C THR A 3 -30.81 -14.60 15.64
N THR A 4 -30.13 -14.97 16.73
CA THR A 4 -30.71 -15.79 17.81
C THR A 4 -31.61 -14.95 18.75
N THR A 5 -31.41 -13.64 18.83
CA THR A 5 -32.16 -12.75 19.73
C THR A 5 -33.38 -12.12 19.06
N GLY A 6 -33.57 -12.27 17.74
CA GLY A 6 -34.61 -11.61 16.98
C GLY A 6 -34.49 -10.06 16.97
N ALA A 7 -33.32 -9.53 17.33
CA ALA A 7 -33.11 -8.09 17.41
C ALA A 7 -33.25 -7.37 16.05
N VAL A 8 -33.10 -8.09 14.95
CA VAL A 8 -33.28 -7.59 13.58
C VAL A 8 -34.45 -8.37 12.95
N ALA A 9 -35.65 -8.20 13.49
CA ALA A 9 -36.88 -8.82 12.96
C ALA A 9 -37.73 -7.75 12.27
N GLY A 10 -38.42 -8.10 11.21
CA GLY A 10 -39.35 -7.23 10.51
C GLY A 10 -38.91 -6.87 9.10
N LYS A 11 -39.41 -5.72 8.58
CA LYS A 11 -39.08 -5.31 7.20
C LYS A 11 -37.57 -5.12 7.05
N GLN A 12 -36.98 -5.91 6.14
CA GLN A 12 -35.54 -5.93 5.91
C GLN A 12 -35.09 -4.62 5.24
N ARG A 13 -34.43 -3.76 5.99
CA ARG A 13 -33.83 -2.52 5.50
C ARG A 13 -32.37 -2.49 5.91
N ARG A 14 -31.50 -2.04 5.02
CA ARG A 14 -30.07 -1.85 5.30
C ARG A 14 -29.62 -0.50 4.82
N ALA A 15 -29.05 0.27 5.71
CA ALA A 15 -28.35 1.50 5.35
C ALA A 15 -26.86 1.18 5.15
N LEU A 16 -26.34 1.63 4.01
CA LEU A 16 -24.91 1.53 3.67
C LEU A 16 -24.26 2.88 3.90
N ASP A 17 -23.15 2.86 4.63
CA ASP A 17 -22.32 4.05 4.83
C ASP A 17 -20.84 3.66 4.84
N SER A 18 -19.98 4.62 4.57
CA SER A 18 -18.54 4.44 4.68
C SER A 18 -17.86 5.64 5.30
N THR A 19 -16.82 5.38 6.05
CA THR A 19 -16.01 6.42 6.65
C THR A 19 -14.53 6.11 6.52
N VAL A 20 -13.70 7.14 6.39
CA VAL A 20 -12.24 6.97 6.45
C VAL A 20 -11.82 6.92 7.90
N LEU A 21 -11.10 5.86 8.25
CA LEU A 21 -10.41 5.72 9.52
C LEU A 21 -8.99 6.23 9.34
N ASP A 22 -8.67 7.35 9.98
CA ASP A 22 -7.31 7.89 9.97
C ASP A 22 -6.36 6.93 10.68
N ASP A 23 -5.23 6.65 10.03
CA ASP A 23 -4.15 5.85 10.60
C ASP A 23 -2.94 6.74 10.91
N ALA A 24 -2.31 6.50 12.05
CA ALA A 24 -1.11 7.20 12.50
C ALA A 24 0.17 6.74 11.77
N VAL A 25 0.05 6.27 10.53
CA VAL A 25 1.17 5.82 9.70
C VAL A 25 2.08 6.99 9.34
N ALA A 26 3.37 6.82 9.59
CA ALA A 26 4.39 7.75 9.12
C ALA A 26 4.53 7.65 7.60
N ARG A 27 4.19 8.73 6.89
CA ARG A 27 4.44 8.84 5.44
C ARG A 27 5.94 8.76 5.17
N GLN A 28 6.28 8.01 4.16
CA GLN A 28 7.67 7.86 3.73
C GLN A 28 7.86 8.46 2.32
N ASP A 29 8.96 9.19 2.15
CA ASP A 29 9.42 9.60 0.83
C ASP A 29 10.00 8.40 0.06
N THR A 30 10.16 8.53 -1.25
CA THR A 30 10.65 7.49 -2.16
C THR A 30 12.01 6.92 -1.74
N VAL A 31 12.93 7.77 -1.29
CA VAL A 31 14.26 7.37 -0.81
C VAL A 31 14.12 6.48 0.44
N THR A 32 13.31 6.92 1.40
CA THR A 32 13.05 6.15 2.64
C THR A 32 12.40 4.81 2.33
N GLN A 33 11.44 4.76 1.40
CA GLN A 33 10.77 3.53 1.00
C GLN A 33 11.73 2.54 0.33
N LEU A 34 12.59 3.01 -0.60
CA LEU A 34 13.59 2.17 -1.27
C LEU A 34 14.57 1.56 -0.26
N ILE A 35 15.16 2.38 0.62
CA ILE A 35 16.09 1.88 1.64
C ILE A 35 15.40 0.88 2.58
N ALA A 36 14.19 1.21 3.05
CA ALA A 36 13.45 0.34 3.96
C ALA A 36 13.09 -1.00 3.32
N SER A 37 12.72 -1.01 2.02
CA SER A 37 12.37 -2.21 1.28
C SER A 37 13.58 -3.12 1.05
N ILE A 38 14.74 -2.57 0.67
CA ILE A 38 15.99 -3.34 0.53
C ILE A 38 16.37 -3.96 1.87
N ARG A 39 16.33 -3.20 2.97
CA ARG A 39 16.58 -3.71 4.33
C ARG A 39 15.59 -4.79 4.74
N ARG A 40 14.32 -4.66 4.34
CA ARG A 40 13.29 -5.69 4.63
C ARG A 40 13.61 -7.00 3.93
N VAL A 41 14.02 -6.96 2.67
CA VAL A 41 14.48 -8.16 1.96
C VAL A 41 15.65 -8.82 2.67
N GLY A 42 16.65 -8.05 3.13
CA GLY A 42 17.77 -8.57 3.92
C GLY A 42 17.37 -9.27 5.20
N ARG A 43 16.29 -8.82 5.88
CA ARG A 43 15.79 -9.46 7.11
C ARG A 43 14.92 -10.68 6.86
N GLU A 44 14.08 -10.65 5.82
CA GLU A 44 13.05 -11.67 5.61
C GLU A 44 13.49 -12.80 4.68
N VAL A 45 14.49 -12.55 3.79
CA VAL A 45 14.98 -13.55 2.84
C VAL A 45 16.32 -14.09 3.30
N THR A 46 16.40 -15.39 3.54
CA THR A 46 17.63 -16.06 3.97
C THR A 46 18.75 -15.87 2.94
N GLY A 47 19.92 -15.43 3.40
CA GLY A 47 21.09 -15.19 2.57
C GLY A 47 21.06 -13.86 1.79
N ALA A 48 19.98 -13.08 1.84
CA ALA A 48 19.87 -11.83 1.10
C ALA A 48 20.83 -10.73 1.60
N ASN A 49 21.27 -10.77 2.86
CA ASN A 49 22.27 -9.81 3.33
C ASN A 49 23.62 -9.93 2.59
N ASP A 50 24.06 -11.15 2.25
CA ASP A 50 25.28 -11.37 1.48
C ASP A 50 25.09 -10.88 0.02
N LEU A 51 23.90 -11.06 -0.54
CA LEU A 51 23.54 -10.51 -1.84
C LEU A 51 23.53 -8.98 -1.81
N ILE A 52 22.93 -8.36 -0.80
CA ILE A 52 22.93 -6.90 -0.64
C ILE A 52 24.37 -6.38 -0.57
N ALA A 53 25.23 -7.01 0.22
CA ALA A 53 26.64 -6.60 0.33
C ALA A 53 27.40 -6.71 -1.00
N THR A 54 27.02 -7.65 -1.88
CA THR A 54 27.71 -7.90 -3.15
C THR A 54 27.14 -7.10 -4.33
N CYS A 55 25.81 -6.96 -4.45
CA CYS A 55 25.19 -6.36 -5.62
C CYS A 55 24.65 -4.93 -5.40
N CYS A 56 24.36 -4.53 -4.12
CA CYS A 56 23.83 -3.21 -3.79
C CYS A 56 24.97 -2.25 -3.39
N THR A 57 25.82 -1.91 -4.33
CA THR A 57 27.04 -1.13 -4.07
C THR A 57 26.96 0.34 -4.46
N ARG A 58 25.91 0.76 -5.16
CA ARG A 58 25.78 2.12 -5.69
C ARG A 58 25.58 3.15 -4.59
N LEU A 59 24.74 2.83 -3.60
CA LEU A 59 24.55 3.70 -2.44
C LEU A 59 25.89 3.96 -1.73
N ALA A 60 26.66 2.89 -1.45
CA ALA A 60 27.92 3.01 -0.77
C ALA A 60 28.98 3.77 -1.61
N ALA A 61 28.99 3.57 -2.93
CA ALA A 61 29.86 4.30 -3.83
C ALA A 61 29.55 5.81 -3.87
N LEU A 62 28.26 6.17 -3.78
CA LEU A 62 27.83 7.56 -3.81
C LEU A 62 28.03 8.28 -2.46
N THR A 63 27.75 7.60 -1.34
CA THR A 63 27.60 8.26 -0.03
C THR A 63 28.62 7.79 1.01
N GLY A 64 29.35 6.72 0.76
CA GLY A 64 30.19 6.05 1.75
C GLY A 64 29.42 5.24 2.81
N GLN A 65 28.11 5.12 2.68
CA GLN A 65 27.25 4.40 3.63
C GLN A 65 26.55 3.23 2.94
N ASP A 66 26.47 2.11 3.61
CA ASP A 66 25.73 0.92 3.18
C ASP A 66 24.30 0.87 3.76
N TYR A 67 23.56 -0.18 3.42
CA TYR A 67 22.21 -0.40 3.92
C TYR A 67 22.12 -0.75 5.42
N GLY A 68 23.19 -1.04 6.09
CA GLY A 68 23.28 -1.22 7.54
C GLY A 68 23.27 0.11 8.31
N HIS A 69 23.60 1.22 7.64
CA HIS A 69 23.74 2.52 8.29
C HIS A 69 22.35 3.15 8.60
N PRO A 70 22.07 3.59 9.85
CA PRO A 70 20.79 4.19 10.21
C PRO A 70 20.64 5.60 9.61
N GLY A 71 19.39 6.04 9.41
CA GLY A 71 19.09 7.41 8.98
C GLY A 71 19.10 7.61 7.48
N LYS A 72 19.08 8.89 7.07
CA LYS A 72 19.11 9.31 5.67
C LYS A 72 20.57 9.41 5.18
N PRO A 73 20.84 9.07 3.91
CA PRO A 73 22.16 9.22 3.31
C PRO A 73 22.66 10.67 3.35
N PRO A 74 23.97 10.91 3.54
CA PRO A 74 24.56 12.24 3.64
C PRO A 74 24.81 12.84 2.25
N ILE A 75 23.77 13.41 1.66
CA ILE A 75 23.85 14.15 0.39
C ILE A 75 23.45 15.62 0.57
N ALA A 76 23.66 16.43 -0.44
CA ALA A 76 23.12 17.79 -0.50
C ALA A 76 21.60 17.75 -0.80
N TRP A 77 20.78 17.64 0.23
CA TRP A 77 19.32 17.44 0.09
C TRP A 77 18.60 18.58 -0.63
N ASP A 78 19.16 19.79 -0.62
CA ASP A 78 18.61 20.95 -1.32
C ASP A 78 18.98 20.96 -2.82
N ASP A 79 19.94 20.13 -3.23
CA ASP A 79 20.37 19.99 -4.63
C ASP A 79 19.51 18.93 -5.34
N PRO A 80 18.76 19.29 -6.38
CA PRO A 80 17.98 18.33 -7.17
C PRO A 80 18.85 17.26 -7.84
N VAL A 81 20.03 17.62 -8.33
CA VAL A 81 20.94 16.68 -9.01
C VAL A 81 21.42 15.61 -8.05
N ALA A 82 21.85 16.01 -6.84
CA ALA A 82 22.28 15.04 -5.83
C ALA A 82 21.13 14.09 -5.40
N ARG A 83 19.89 14.58 -5.38
CA ARG A 83 18.71 13.73 -5.10
C ARG A 83 18.44 12.75 -6.22
N ASP A 84 18.55 13.14 -7.48
CA ASP A 84 18.33 12.28 -8.62
C ASP A 84 19.45 11.21 -8.75
N GLU A 85 20.69 11.59 -8.46
CA GLU A 85 21.80 10.62 -8.35
C GLU A 85 21.56 9.59 -7.25
N LEU A 86 21.06 10.02 -6.07
CA LEU A 86 20.70 9.10 -5.00
C LEU A 86 19.56 8.17 -5.40
N VAL A 87 18.50 8.69 -6.03
CA VAL A 87 17.38 7.86 -6.52
C VAL A 87 17.87 6.85 -7.54
N SER A 88 18.73 7.28 -8.50
CA SER A 88 19.33 6.38 -9.48
C SER A 88 20.14 5.26 -8.83
N ALA A 89 20.94 5.59 -7.81
CA ALA A 89 21.73 4.62 -7.07
C ALA A 89 20.82 3.59 -6.36
N LEU A 90 19.79 4.06 -5.67
CA LEU A 90 18.87 3.21 -4.90
C LEU A 90 18.01 2.31 -5.80
N VAL A 91 17.49 2.83 -6.91
CA VAL A 91 16.74 2.04 -7.89
C VAL A 91 17.66 1.01 -8.54
N GLY A 92 18.86 1.41 -8.92
CA GLY A 92 19.85 0.50 -9.48
C GLY A 92 20.24 -0.65 -8.53
N ASP A 93 20.37 -0.36 -7.24
CA ASP A 93 20.62 -1.37 -6.20
C ASP A 93 19.39 -2.28 -6.00
N ALA A 94 18.17 -1.72 -5.98
CA ALA A 94 16.94 -2.51 -5.87
C ALA A 94 16.77 -3.49 -7.05
N LEU A 95 17.00 -3.02 -8.28
CA LEU A 95 16.93 -3.85 -9.48
C LEU A 95 18.02 -4.94 -9.50
N ALA A 96 19.26 -4.60 -9.08
CA ALA A 96 20.34 -5.55 -8.95
C ALA A 96 20.03 -6.65 -7.93
N LEU A 97 19.44 -6.29 -6.78
CA LEU A 97 19.00 -7.25 -5.78
C LEU A 97 17.89 -8.16 -6.30
N LEU A 98 16.87 -7.60 -6.95
CA LEU A 98 15.78 -8.38 -7.55
C LEU A 98 16.30 -9.35 -8.62
N ALA A 99 17.29 -8.95 -9.42
CA ALA A 99 17.91 -9.82 -10.42
C ALA A 99 18.77 -10.93 -9.81
N ALA A 100 19.37 -10.70 -8.64
CA ALA A 100 20.20 -11.69 -7.94
C ALA A 100 19.38 -12.72 -7.14
N LEU A 101 18.12 -12.41 -6.80
CA LEU A 101 17.23 -13.28 -6.05
C LEU A 101 16.51 -14.28 -6.98
N ASP A 102 16.26 -15.49 -6.50
CA ASP A 102 15.29 -16.40 -7.14
C ASP A 102 13.87 -15.96 -6.76
N VAL A 103 13.42 -14.87 -7.40
CA VAL A 103 12.11 -14.25 -7.15
C VAL A 103 10.98 -15.26 -7.36
N LYS A 104 11.11 -16.17 -8.34
CA LYS A 104 10.10 -17.18 -8.62
C LYS A 104 9.95 -18.15 -7.45
N ALA A 105 11.04 -18.77 -7.00
CA ALA A 105 11.02 -19.69 -5.87
C ALA A 105 10.53 -19.02 -4.59
N ILE A 106 10.96 -17.78 -4.31
CA ILE A 106 10.51 -17.01 -3.14
C ILE A 106 9.00 -16.74 -3.20
N THR A 107 8.48 -16.36 -4.37
CA THR A 107 7.05 -16.08 -4.56
C THR A 107 6.20 -17.34 -4.40
N GLU A 108 6.66 -18.46 -4.95
CA GLU A 108 5.99 -19.78 -4.81
C GLU A 108 5.97 -20.28 -3.35
N ALA A 109 7.03 -20.01 -2.59
CA ALA A 109 7.09 -20.34 -1.16
C ALA A 109 6.17 -19.47 -0.29
N GLY A 110 5.87 -18.26 -0.73
CA GLY A 110 4.96 -17.32 -0.04
C GLY A 110 5.51 -16.74 1.26
N GLY A 111 4.61 -16.18 2.08
CA GLY A 111 4.92 -15.62 3.39
C GLY A 111 5.74 -14.33 3.36
N LYS A 112 6.35 -13.99 4.49
CA LYS A 112 7.11 -12.73 4.66
C LYS A 112 8.23 -12.50 3.64
N PRO A 113 9.00 -13.52 3.18
CA PRO A 113 9.97 -13.34 2.12
C PRO A 113 9.34 -12.88 0.80
N ALA A 114 8.25 -13.51 0.38
CA ALA A 114 7.52 -13.14 -0.83
C ALA A 114 6.93 -11.72 -0.74
N GLU A 115 6.35 -11.36 0.41
CA GLU A 115 5.86 -10.01 0.68
C GLU A 115 6.98 -8.96 0.59
N ALA A 116 8.16 -9.27 1.14
CA ALA A 116 9.31 -8.35 1.13
C ALA A 116 9.82 -8.10 -0.30
N VAL A 117 9.90 -9.16 -1.11
CA VAL A 117 10.34 -9.05 -2.51
C VAL A 117 9.31 -8.32 -3.36
N ALA A 118 8.02 -8.64 -3.19
CA ALA A 118 6.93 -7.93 -3.88
C ALA A 118 6.90 -6.44 -3.52
N LEU A 119 7.11 -6.12 -2.23
CA LEU A 119 7.20 -4.74 -1.76
C LEU A 119 8.38 -4.00 -2.41
N LEU A 120 9.56 -4.61 -2.48
CA LEU A 120 10.74 -4.02 -3.13
C LEU A 120 10.45 -3.75 -4.61
N ALA A 121 9.87 -4.72 -5.32
CA ALA A 121 9.54 -4.57 -6.73
C ALA A 121 8.53 -3.43 -6.96
N LEU A 122 7.51 -3.31 -6.09
CA LEU A 122 6.53 -2.23 -6.14
C LEU A 122 7.20 -0.86 -5.93
N VAL A 123 7.99 -0.72 -4.88
CA VAL A 123 8.64 0.57 -4.51
C VAL A 123 9.65 1.00 -5.57
N ALA A 124 10.39 0.05 -6.17
CA ALA A 124 11.36 0.33 -7.21
C ALA A 124 10.74 0.89 -8.51
N GLY A 125 9.42 0.72 -8.72
CA GLY A 125 8.71 1.21 -9.90
C GLY A 125 7.59 2.23 -9.62
N GLN A 126 7.26 2.49 -8.35
CA GLN A 126 6.05 3.25 -8.02
C GLN A 126 6.14 4.74 -8.33
N ASP A 127 7.22 5.39 -7.88
CA ASP A 127 7.40 6.84 -7.95
C ASP A 127 8.68 7.23 -8.68
N VAL A 128 9.14 6.39 -9.58
CA VAL A 128 10.35 6.61 -10.36
C VAL A 128 10.06 6.50 -11.84
N GLU A 129 10.76 7.29 -12.63
CA GLU A 129 10.73 7.26 -14.09
C GLU A 129 12.17 7.41 -14.62
N PRO A 130 12.46 6.98 -15.84
CA PRO A 130 13.75 7.29 -16.43
C PRO A 130 14.06 8.79 -16.35
N ALA A 131 15.33 9.14 -16.16
CA ALA A 131 15.76 10.54 -16.17
C ALA A 131 15.49 11.19 -17.52
N GLU A 132 15.46 12.52 -17.58
CA GLU A 132 15.34 13.22 -18.87
C GLU A 132 16.46 12.74 -19.82
N ASP A 133 16.08 12.52 -21.08
CA ASP A 133 16.97 11.98 -22.12
C ASP A 133 17.53 10.56 -21.82
N SER A 134 16.81 9.76 -21.02
CA SER A 134 17.09 8.36 -20.74
C SER A 134 15.85 7.48 -20.96
N ASP A 135 16.07 6.21 -21.33
CA ASP A 135 15.04 5.17 -21.33
C ASP A 135 15.16 4.23 -20.11
N GLY A 136 16.05 4.55 -19.18
CA GLY A 136 16.35 3.77 -17.98
C GLY A 136 17.36 2.63 -18.20
N THR A 137 17.73 2.31 -19.45
CA THR A 137 18.71 1.23 -19.72
C THR A 137 20.12 1.61 -19.30
N ASP A 138 20.41 2.91 -19.24
CA ASP A 138 21.67 3.47 -18.73
C ASP A 138 21.71 3.57 -17.19
N GLY A 139 20.64 3.17 -16.52
CA GLY A 139 20.54 3.18 -15.06
C GLY A 139 20.29 4.55 -14.44
N ARG A 140 19.91 5.57 -15.23
CA ARG A 140 19.55 6.90 -14.74
C ARG A 140 18.05 7.00 -14.47
N TRP A 141 17.71 7.32 -13.23
CA TRP A 141 16.34 7.41 -12.74
C TRP A 141 16.12 8.74 -12.03
N GLN A 142 14.89 9.21 -12.05
CA GLN A 142 14.44 10.38 -11.28
C GLN A 142 13.10 10.10 -10.59
N ILE A 143 12.74 10.94 -9.64
CA ILE A 143 11.41 10.87 -9.02
C ILE A 143 10.37 11.26 -10.07
N ALA A 144 9.34 10.42 -10.24
CA ALA A 144 8.28 10.64 -11.21
C ALA A 144 7.55 11.96 -10.94
N ARG A 145 7.26 12.73 -12.00
CA ARG A 145 6.53 14.01 -11.90
C ARG A 145 5.09 13.83 -11.43
N ARG A 146 4.53 12.65 -11.62
CA ARG A 146 3.15 12.32 -11.21
C ARG A 146 3.17 11.22 -10.16
N THR A 147 2.34 11.43 -9.13
CA THR A 147 2.11 10.38 -8.12
C THR A 147 1.39 9.19 -8.74
N ALA A 148 1.84 7.97 -8.44
CA ALA A 148 1.17 6.76 -8.88
C ALA A 148 -0.27 6.70 -8.36
N PRO A 149 -1.25 6.22 -9.17
CA PRO A 149 -2.67 6.23 -8.80
C PRO A 149 -3.00 5.50 -7.49
N ASP A 150 -2.29 4.42 -7.19
CA ASP A 150 -2.47 3.59 -5.99
C ASP A 150 -1.22 3.62 -5.10
N ARG A 151 -0.65 4.81 -4.96
CA ARG A 151 0.61 4.99 -4.25
C ARG A 151 0.55 4.44 -2.83
N MET A 152 1.43 3.49 -2.53
CA MET A 152 1.74 3.05 -1.18
C MET A 152 2.49 4.16 -0.45
N ILE A 153 2.06 4.53 0.74
CA ILE A 153 2.61 5.67 1.49
C ILE A 153 3.57 5.27 2.59
N SER A 154 3.57 4.01 2.99
CA SER A 154 4.46 3.48 4.01
C SER A 154 4.82 2.02 3.76
N THR A 155 6.09 1.66 3.99
CA THR A 155 6.55 0.28 3.97
C THR A 155 6.26 -0.47 5.27
N VAL A 156 5.87 0.26 6.33
CA VAL A 156 5.49 -0.32 7.64
C VAL A 156 4.08 -0.88 7.56
N ASP A 157 3.17 -0.10 6.97
CA ASP A 157 1.81 -0.53 6.64
C ASP A 157 1.55 -0.34 5.13
N PRO A 158 1.83 -1.38 4.32
CA PRO A 158 1.71 -1.29 2.86
C PRO A 158 0.27 -1.17 2.35
N ASP A 159 -0.73 -1.36 3.18
CA ASP A 159 -2.14 -1.30 2.79
C ASP A 159 -2.77 0.08 3.02
N THR A 160 -2.15 0.91 3.87
CA THR A 160 -2.57 2.29 4.07
C THR A 160 -2.41 3.13 2.80
N ARG A 161 -3.43 3.93 2.50
CA ARG A 161 -3.47 4.80 1.32
C ARG A 161 -3.90 6.22 1.66
N HIS A 162 -3.57 7.15 0.76
CA HIS A 162 -4.15 8.48 0.77
C HIS A 162 -5.64 8.42 0.42
N ALA A 163 -6.48 9.02 1.26
CA ALA A 163 -7.88 9.25 1.00
C ALA A 163 -8.14 10.74 0.71
N HIS A 164 -8.94 11.01 -0.29
CA HIS A 164 -9.39 12.36 -0.62
C HIS A 164 -10.91 12.41 -0.58
N LYS A 165 -11.49 12.88 0.53
CA LYS A 165 -12.94 13.13 0.58
C LYS A 165 -13.28 14.46 -0.11
N THR A 166 -12.40 15.44 0.00
CA THR A 166 -12.46 16.73 -0.71
C THR A 166 -11.05 17.18 -1.05
N ARG A 167 -10.90 18.20 -1.92
CA ARG A 167 -9.60 18.77 -2.29
C ARG A 167 -8.79 19.27 -1.07
N GLU A 168 -9.49 19.63 0.00
CA GLU A 168 -8.91 20.22 1.22
C GLU A 168 -8.74 19.19 2.34
N ARG A 169 -9.57 18.12 2.38
CA ARG A 169 -9.53 17.11 3.42
C ARG A 169 -8.77 15.88 2.93
N ARG A 170 -7.48 15.86 3.28
CA ARG A 170 -6.58 14.72 3.04
C ARG A 170 -6.50 13.89 4.32
N GLN A 171 -6.72 12.61 4.19
CA GLN A 171 -6.64 11.63 5.27
C GLN A 171 -5.79 10.46 4.79
N ASP A 172 -5.07 9.82 5.70
CA ASP A 172 -4.34 8.59 5.41
C ASP A 172 -4.92 7.48 6.26
N GLY A 173 -5.17 6.33 5.65
CA GLY A 173 -5.74 5.25 6.43
C GLY A 173 -6.51 4.23 5.58
N PHE A 174 -7.55 3.72 6.19
CA PHE A 174 -8.42 2.70 5.64
C PHE A 174 -9.84 3.24 5.49
N LYS A 175 -10.64 2.58 4.66
CA LYS A 175 -12.05 2.86 4.51
C LYS A 175 -12.87 1.78 5.20
N ALA A 176 -13.65 2.16 6.21
CA ALA A 176 -14.60 1.28 6.86
C ALA A 176 -15.96 1.41 6.16
N HIS A 177 -16.49 0.28 5.70
CA HIS A 177 -17.83 0.15 5.14
C HIS A 177 -18.71 -0.52 6.18
N LEU A 178 -19.88 0.05 6.41
CA LEU A 178 -20.83 -0.37 7.42
C LEU A 178 -22.18 -0.68 6.79
N VAL A 179 -22.79 -1.76 7.23
CA VAL A 179 -24.19 -2.08 6.96
C VAL A 179 -24.93 -2.00 8.29
N VAL A 180 -25.95 -1.17 8.34
CA VAL A 180 -26.71 -0.89 9.57
C VAL A 180 -28.18 -1.17 9.33
N ASP A 181 -28.85 -1.80 10.28
CA ASP A 181 -30.31 -1.82 10.32
C ASP A 181 -30.81 -0.46 10.85
N PRO A 182 -31.47 0.36 10.00
CA PRO A 182 -31.89 1.70 10.41
C PRO A 182 -33.00 1.71 11.46
N ASN A 183 -33.71 0.60 11.69
CA ASN A 183 -34.75 0.52 12.68
C ASN A 183 -34.20 0.31 14.11
N THR A 184 -33.09 -0.42 14.20
CA THR A 184 -32.47 -0.76 15.49
C THR A 184 -31.17 -0.03 15.75
N GLY A 185 -30.54 0.53 14.72
CA GLY A 185 -29.20 1.14 14.77
C GLY A 185 -28.07 0.10 14.91
N LEU A 186 -28.37 -1.19 14.77
CA LEU A 186 -27.36 -2.24 14.88
C LEU A 186 -26.56 -2.39 13.58
N THR A 187 -25.25 -2.43 13.69
CA THR A 187 -24.35 -2.80 12.58
C THR A 187 -24.44 -4.31 12.36
N THR A 188 -24.85 -4.72 11.16
CA THR A 188 -25.03 -6.13 10.78
C THR A 188 -23.84 -6.68 10.01
N ALA A 189 -23.12 -5.83 9.27
CA ALA A 189 -21.88 -6.21 8.60
C ALA A 189 -20.90 -5.03 8.56
N VAL A 190 -19.61 -5.34 8.54
CA VAL A 190 -18.52 -4.37 8.47
C VAL A 190 -17.39 -4.92 7.64
N ARG A 191 -16.74 -4.06 6.86
CA ARG A 191 -15.51 -4.38 6.12
C ARG A 191 -14.56 -3.22 6.14
N LEU A 192 -13.29 -3.51 6.34
CA LEU A 192 -12.18 -2.58 6.19
C LEU A 192 -11.50 -2.82 4.85
N THR A 193 -11.29 -1.74 4.08
CA THR A 193 -10.64 -1.80 2.77
C THR A 193 -9.59 -0.70 2.64
N LYS A 194 -8.73 -0.79 1.62
CA LYS A 194 -7.94 0.37 1.17
C LYS A 194 -8.89 1.49 0.75
N THR A 195 -8.44 2.74 0.88
CA THR A 195 -9.27 3.91 0.56
C THR A 195 -9.50 4.14 -0.93
N ASN A 196 -8.76 3.46 -1.79
CA ASN A 196 -8.78 3.62 -3.25
C ASN A 196 -8.98 2.28 -3.97
N GLY A 197 -9.18 2.35 -5.28
CA GLY A 197 -9.46 1.20 -6.16
C GLY A 197 -10.97 0.95 -6.35
N ALA A 198 -11.34 0.58 -7.58
CA ALA A 198 -12.74 0.36 -7.97
C ALA A 198 -13.42 -0.74 -7.13
N ALA A 199 -12.67 -1.79 -6.76
CA ALA A 199 -13.16 -2.87 -5.91
C ALA A 199 -13.46 -2.43 -4.46
N ASN A 200 -12.91 -1.29 -4.03
CA ASN A 200 -13.09 -0.71 -2.70
C ASN A 200 -14.11 0.45 -2.71
N SER A 201 -14.83 0.62 -3.82
CA SER A 201 -15.91 1.60 -3.91
C SER A 201 -17.08 1.23 -3.00
N ASP A 202 -17.84 2.24 -2.53
CA ASP A 202 -19.00 2.02 -1.66
C ASP A 202 -20.03 1.11 -2.31
N ALA A 203 -20.26 1.26 -3.61
CA ALA A 203 -21.19 0.43 -4.34
C ALA A 203 -20.74 -1.04 -4.43
N ALA A 204 -19.45 -1.28 -4.73
CA ALA A 204 -18.92 -2.64 -4.86
C ALA A 204 -18.91 -3.38 -3.50
N VAL A 205 -18.35 -2.72 -2.47
CA VAL A 205 -18.24 -3.33 -1.14
C VAL A 205 -19.61 -3.42 -0.47
N GLY A 206 -20.47 -2.41 -0.63
CA GLY A 206 -21.82 -2.40 -0.06
C GLY A 206 -22.68 -3.53 -0.65
N ALA A 207 -22.65 -3.76 -1.95
CA ALA A 207 -23.37 -4.86 -2.60
C ALA A 207 -22.93 -6.23 -2.03
N ASP A 208 -21.63 -6.44 -1.90
CA ASP A 208 -21.08 -7.68 -1.36
C ASP A 208 -21.43 -7.87 0.13
N LEU A 209 -21.35 -6.80 0.93
CA LEU A 209 -21.72 -6.84 2.35
C LEU A 209 -23.20 -7.16 2.56
N VAL A 210 -24.10 -6.61 1.74
CA VAL A 210 -25.54 -6.94 1.81
C VAL A 210 -25.78 -8.39 1.43
N THR A 211 -25.11 -8.88 0.40
CA THR A 211 -25.22 -10.29 -0.05
C THR A 211 -24.71 -11.27 1.00
N THR A 212 -23.69 -10.89 1.77
CA THR A 212 -23.05 -11.74 2.78
C THR A 212 -23.53 -11.45 4.21
N ASP A 213 -24.50 -10.54 4.40
CA ASP A 213 -25.04 -10.21 5.72
C ASP A 213 -25.80 -11.42 6.31
N PRO A 214 -25.31 -12.02 7.41
CA PRO A 214 -25.90 -13.24 7.97
C PRO A 214 -27.27 -13.02 8.60
N THR A 215 -27.72 -11.79 8.68
CA THR A 215 -29.04 -11.42 9.22
C THR A 215 -30.11 -11.27 8.15
N ILE A 216 -29.73 -11.39 6.87
CA ILE A 216 -30.63 -11.37 5.71
C ILE A 216 -30.95 -12.81 5.30
N THR A 217 -32.23 -13.13 5.13
CA THR A 217 -32.68 -14.43 4.63
C THR A 217 -32.84 -14.40 3.10
N GLU A 218 -32.45 -15.47 2.43
CA GLU A 218 -32.37 -15.54 0.95
C GLU A 218 -33.73 -15.27 0.23
N ASP A 219 -34.85 -15.48 0.91
CA ASP A 219 -36.20 -15.33 0.33
C ASP A 219 -36.80 -13.94 0.54
N GLU A 220 -36.12 -13.02 1.23
CA GLU A 220 -36.68 -11.72 1.57
C GLU A 220 -36.09 -10.59 0.71
N ARG A 221 -36.97 -9.70 0.23
CA ARG A 221 -36.54 -8.46 -0.43
C ARG A 221 -35.96 -7.50 0.60
N VAL A 222 -34.72 -7.09 0.41
CA VAL A 222 -34.03 -6.10 1.22
C VAL A 222 -34.13 -4.74 0.55
N GLU A 223 -34.60 -3.73 1.27
CA GLU A 223 -34.50 -2.34 0.85
C GLU A 223 -33.15 -1.78 1.28
N VAL A 224 -32.34 -1.39 0.30
CA VAL A 224 -31.02 -0.83 0.52
C VAL A 224 -31.07 0.69 0.42
N LEU A 225 -30.65 1.37 1.47
CA LEU A 225 -30.52 2.81 1.55
C LEU A 225 -29.03 3.16 1.43
N GLY A 226 -28.67 3.99 0.49
CA GLY A 226 -27.30 4.49 0.28
C GLY A 226 -27.32 5.99 0.09
N ASP A 227 -26.20 6.63 0.38
CA ASP A 227 -26.02 8.03 0.03
C ASP A 227 -25.87 8.15 -1.50
N SER A 228 -26.56 9.09 -2.09
CA SER A 228 -26.38 9.37 -3.52
C SER A 228 -25.14 10.23 -3.68
N ALA A 229 -24.09 9.67 -4.30
CA ALA A 229 -22.88 10.38 -4.66
C ALA A 229 -23.14 11.39 -5.80
#